data_c0934a5212903ad3fd6dcb9cb3eb2d31
#
_entry.id   c0934a5212903ad3fd6dcb9cb3eb2d31
#
_cell.length_a   1.000
_cell.length_b   1.000
_cell.length_c   1.000
_cell.angle_alpha   90.00
_cell.angle_beta   90.00
_cell.angle_gamma   90.00
#
_symmetry.space_group_name_H-M   'P 1'
#
loop_
_entity.id
_entity.type
_entity.pdbx_description
1 polymer ?
#
loop_
_entity_poly.entity_id
_entity_poly.type
_entity_poly.pdbx_seq_one_letter_code
_entity_poly.pdbx_strand_id
1 'polypeptide(L)'
;IENERGLRNILWAYSPNSEIDSTQYFSRYPGDDMVDILGVDHYEYVDRSDESMTEDQCIEAANRHYKERLAYDLDYMAGYAKEHGKVIAVSETGFEGIPYPRWWTDVLLDAIGDAPVAYVLTWRNAWDKQEHYFAAHPSSADADNFREFYANDKTIFLK
;
A
#
# COMPACT_ATOMS: atom_id res chain seq x y z
N ILE A 1 6.23 -18.15 21.11
CA ILE A 1 6.19 -19.28 20.13
C ILE A 1 7.58 -19.55 19.58
N GLU A 2 8.30 -18.54 19.07
CA GLU A 2 9.66 -18.72 18.51
C GLU A 2 10.63 -19.28 19.53
N ASN A 3 10.75 -18.67 20.69
CA ASN A 3 11.68 -19.09 21.74
C ASN A 3 11.33 -20.47 22.32
N GLU A 4 10.05 -20.80 22.41
CA GLU A 4 9.58 -22.07 22.96
C GLU A 4 9.68 -23.23 21.98
N ARG A 5 9.54 -22.94 20.67
CA ARG A 5 9.50 -23.96 19.60
C ARG A 5 10.72 -23.94 18.68
N GLY A 6 11.65 -23.01 18.87
CA GLY A 6 12.88 -22.90 18.08
C GLY A 6 12.64 -22.51 16.62
N LEU A 7 11.51 -21.86 16.30
CA LEU A 7 11.21 -21.39 14.96
C LEU A 7 12.11 -20.20 14.62
N ARG A 8 12.64 -20.20 13.37
CA ARG A 8 13.57 -19.15 12.91
C ARG A 8 13.24 -18.62 11.52
N ASN A 9 12.09 -19.02 10.96
CA ASN A 9 11.67 -18.71 9.60
C ASN A 9 10.37 -17.87 9.53
N ILE A 10 10.07 -17.13 10.59
CA ILE A 10 8.94 -16.21 10.67
C ILE A 10 9.50 -14.80 10.72
N LEU A 11 8.94 -13.90 9.91
CA LEU A 11 9.13 -12.46 10.01
C LEU A 11 7.86 -11.82 10.54
N TRP A 12 8.02 -10.92 11.49
CA TRP A 12 6.90 -10.24 12.13
C TRP A 12 6.73 -8.83 11.55
N ALA A 13 5.54 -8.56 11.02
CA ALA A 13 5.19 -7.25 10.52
C ALA A 13 4.34 -6.48 11.51
N TYR A 14 4.69 -5.22 11.77
CA TYR A 14 3.83 -4.23 12.38
C TYR A 14 3.08 -3.51 11.27
N SER A 15 1.75 -3.61 11.23
CA SER A 15 0.93 -3.23 10.09
C SER A 15 -0.32 -2.45 10.53
N PRO A 16 -0.15 -1.21 11.01
CA PRO A 16 -1.27 -0.34 11.32
C PRO A 16 -1.85 0.31 10.06
N ASN A 17 -3.08 0.84 10.17
CA ASN A 17 -3.58 1.78 9.19
C ASN A 17 -2.67 3.00 9.08
N SER A 18 -2.68 3.65 7.90
CA SER A 18 -2.06 4.96 7.72
C SER A 18 -2.62 5.94 8.75
N GLU A 19 -1.72 6.49 9.56
CA GLU A 19 -2.05 7.37 10.68
C GLU A 19 -1.68 8.82 10.33
N ILE A 20 -2.14 9.78 11.14
CA ILE A 20 -1.93 11.20 10.86
C ILE A 20 -0.44 11.56 10.80
N ASP A 21 0.38 10.96 11.66
CA ASP A 21 1.81 11.21 11.72
C ASP A 21 2.60 10.02 12.31
N SER A 22 3.92 10.13 12.27
CA SER A 22 4.82 9.12 12.81
C SER A 22 4.64 8.88 14.31
N THR A 23 4.22 9.88 15.09
CA THR A 23 3.99 9.71 16.53
C THR A 23 2.83 8.76 16.78
N GLN A 24 1.75 8.89 16.01
CA GLN A 24 0.61 7.99 16.09
C GLN A 24 0.97 6.61 15.55
N TYR A 25 1.68 6.53 14.43
CA TYR A 25 2.15 5.27 13.88
C TYR A 25 2.92 4.46 14.92
N PHE A 26 3.91 5.05 15.59
CA PHE A 26 4.72 4.37 16.60
C PHE A 26 4.07 4.25 17.99
N SER A 27 2.91 4.84 18.22
CA SER A 27 2.25 4.85 19.54
C SER A 27 1.94 3.46 20.10
N ARG A 28 1.76 2.47 19.21
CA ARG A 28 1.47 1.06 19.55
C ARG A 28 2.56 0.11 19.07
N TYR A 29 3.70 0.65 18.66
CA TYR A 29 4.81 -0.17 18.20
C TYR A 29 5.38 -1.00 19.35
N PRO A 30 5.43 -2.35 19.22
CA PRO A 30 5.82 -3.20 20.33
C PRO A 30 7.33 -3.23 20.62
N GLY A 31 8.13 -2.58 19.77
CA GLY A 31 9.59 -2.51 19.90
C GLY A 31 10.35 -3.35 18.86
N ASP A 32 11.60 -2.99 18.68
CA ASP A 32 12.46 -3.57 17.64
C ASP A 32 12.73 -5.07 17.80
N ASP A 33 12.72 -5.57 19.03
CA ASP A 33 12.91 -6.99 19.31
C ASP A 33 11.72 -7.87 18.85
N MET A 34 10.58 -7.23 18.56
CA MET A 34 9.33 -7.91 18.21
C MET A 34 8.93 -7.75 16.75
N VAL A 35 9.59 -6.87 16.00
CA VAL A 35 9.20 -6.51 14.64
C VAL A 35 10.38 -6.58 13.69
N ASP A 36 10.19 -7.22 12.55
CA ASP A 36 11.16 -7.29 11.45
C ASP A 36 10.79 -6.31 10.32
N ILE A 37 9.48 -6.12 10.09
CA ILE A 37 8.93 -5.36 8.98
C ILE A 37 8.02 -4.25 9.52
N LEU A 38 8.28 -3.01 9.10
CA LEU A 38 7.36 -1.89 9.30
C LEU A 38 6.42 -1.83 8.10
N GLY A 39 5.15 -2.07 8.32
CA GLY A 39 4.11 -2.07 7.29
C GLY A 39 3.14 -0.92 7.47
N VAL A 40 2.43 -0.56 6.42
CA VAL A 40 1.30 0.36 6.47
C VAL A 40 0.16 -0.18 5.62
N ASP A 41 -1.06 -0.10 6.16
CA ASP A 41 -2.29 -0.38 5.43
C ASP A 41 -2.86 0.95 4.95
N HIS A 42 -2.77 1.18 3.65
CA HIS A 42 -3.17 2.45 3.04
C HIS A 42 -4.06 2.23 1.83
N TYR A 43 -5.33 2.60 1.95
CA TYR A 43 -6.34 2.45 0.91
C TYR A 43 -6.73 3.78 0.31
N GLU A 44 -7.06 3.78 -0.97
CA GLU A 44 -7.62 4.94 -1.65
C GLU A 44 -9.14 4.92 -1.62
N TYR A 45 -9.72 6.08 -1.32
CA TYR A 45 -11.17 6.29 -1.27
C TYR A 45 -11.53 7.58 -1.99
N VAL A 46 -12.60 7.53 -2.80
CA VAL A 46 -13.15 8.72 -3.45
C VAL A 46 -14.13 9.39 -2.50
N ASP A 47 -13.81 10.61 -2.07
CA ASP A 47 -14.75 11.46 -1.35
C ASP A 47 -15.67 12.19 -2.36
N ARG A 48 -16.96 11.95 -2.24
CA ARG A 48 -18.02 12.54 -3.07
C ARG A 48 -18.94 13.47 -2.28
N SER A 49 -18.46 13.98 -1.15
CA SER A 49 -19.25 14.86 -0.28
C SER A 49 -19.45 16.27 -0.86
N ASP A 50 -18.55 16.72 -1.74
CA ASP A 50 -18.65 17.99 -2.45
C ASP A 50 -19.43 17.80 -3.77
N GLU A 51 -20.74 18.10 -3.72
CA GLU A 51 -21.65 17.99 -4.87
C GLU A 51 -21.28 18.92 -6.05
N SER A 52 -20.38 19.90 -5.86
CA SER A 52 -19.91 20.78 -6.92
C SER A 52 -18.83 20.16 -7.80
N MET A 53 -18.19 19.09 -7.35
CA MET A 53 -17.15 18.37 -8.08
C MET A 53 -17.74 17.32 -9.03
N THR A 54 -17.12 17.18 -10.21
CA THR A 54 -17.39 16.05 -11.08
C THR A 54 -16.75 14.77 -10.56
N GLU A 55 -17.21 13.61 -11.02
CA GLU A 55 -16.62 12.31 -10.66
C GLU A 55 -15.10 12.28 -10.96
N ASP A 56 -14.67 12.78 -12.10
CA ASP A 56 -13.24 12.85 -12.47
C ASP A 56 -12.45 13.73 -11.52
N GLN A 57 -13.01 14.85 -11.07
CA GLN A 57 -12.37 15.73 -10.09
C GLN A 57 -12.26 15.06 -8.71
N CYS A 58 -13.27 14.30 -8.30
CA CYS A 58 -13.22 13.53 -7.06
C CYS A 58 -12.13 12.45 -7.12
N ILE A 59 -12.02 11.72 -8.25
CA ILE A 59 -10.98 10.71 -8.47
C ILE A 59 -9.59 11.34 -8.49
N GLU A 60 -9.40 12.47 -9.20
CA GLU A 60 -8.11 13.17 -9.20
C GLU A 60 -7.70 13.65 -7.79
N ALA A 61 -8.65 14.13 -7.00
CA ALA A 61 -8.40 14.54 -5.62
C ALA A 61 -8.00 13.34 -4.75
N ALA A 62 -8.68 12.19 -4.90
CA ALA A 62 -8.36 10.94 -4.23
C ALA A 62 -6.94 10.46 -4.59
N ASN A 63 -6.62 10.39 -5.90
CA ASN A 63 -5.30 9.99 -6.39
C ASN A 63 -4.17 10.87 -5.82
N ARG A 64 -4.38 12.18 -5.78
CA ARG A 64 -3.42 13.11 -5.21
C ARG A 64 -3.24 12.90 -3.71
N HIS A 65 -4.34 12.81 -2.96
CA HIS A 65 -4.32 12.58 -1.52
C HIS A 65 -3.63 11.26 -1.16
N TYR A 66 -3.96 10.18 -1.89
CA TYR A 66 -3.34 8.87 -1.70
C TYR A 66 -1.82 8.95 -1.90
N LYS A 67 -1.37 9.57 -3.01
CA LYS A 67 0.06 9.70 -3.31
C LYS A 67 0.81 10.48 -2.24
N GLU A 68 0.30 11.65 -1.87
CA GLU A 68 0.91 12.50 -0.85
C GLU A 68 0.99 11.79 0.49
N ARG A 69 -0.07 11.08 0.87
CA ARG A 69 -0.13 10.39 2.14
C ARG A 69 0.77 9.17 2.20
N LEU A 70 0.73 8.31 1.19
CA LEU A 70 1.60 7.13 1.14
C LEU A 70 3.08 7.52 1.09
N ALA A 71 3.44 8.51 0.28
CA ALA A 71 4.82 9.01 0.23
C ALA A 71 5.31 9.52 1.59
N TYR A 72 4.45 10.25 2.33
CA TYR A 72 4.76 10.70 3.68
C TYR A 72 4.96 9.53 4.65
N ASP A 73 4.10 8.51 4.61
CA ASP A 73 4.21 7.33 5.47
C ASP A 73 5.51 6.56 5.18
N LEU A 74 5.82 6.37 3.91
CA LEU A 74 7.05 5.68 3.49
C LEU A 74 8.32 6.44 3.87
N ASP A 75 8.31 7.77 3.86
CA ASP A 75 9.46 8.60 4.23
C ASP A 75 9.89 8.38 5.69
N TYR A 76 8.96 8.54 6.66
CA TYR A 76 9.32 8.33 8.07
C TYR A 76 9.59 6.85 8.39
N MET A 77 8.89 5.92 7.72
CA MET A 77 9.14 4.49 7.90
C MET A 77 10.53 4.11 7.39
N ALA A 78 10.94 4.60 6.22
CA ALA A 78 12.26 4.34 5.65
C ALA A 78 13.38 4.94 6.53
N GLY A 79 13.16 6.15 7.05
CA GLY A 79 14.08 6.77 8.00
C GLY A 79 14.32 5.90 9.24
N TYR A 80 13.24 5.51 9.90
CA TYR A 80 13.31 4.62 11.07
C TYR A 80 13.93 3.26 10.74
N ALA A 81 13.48 2.62 9.66
CA ALA A 81 13.95 1.30 9.25
C ALA A 81 15.46 1.28 8.99
N LYS A 82 16.00 2.34 8.36
CA LYS A 82 17.44 2.48 8.11
C LYS A 82 18.25 2.55 9.40
N GLU A 83 17.77 3.25 10.43
CA GLU A 83 18.45 3.40 11.71
C GLU A 83 18.36 2.13 12.57
N HIS A 84 17.26 1.39 12.43
CA HIS A 84 16.94 0.25 13.28
C HIS A 84 17.12 -1.12 12.60
N GLY A 85 17.66 -1.15 11.36
CA GLY A 85 17.90 -2.40 10.62
C GLY A 85 16.64 -3.16 10.26
N LYS A 86 15.55 -2.44 9.95
CA LYS A 86 14.26 -3.01 9.53
C LYS A 86 14.05 -2.85 8.03
N VAL A 87 13.03 -3.48 7.49
CA VAL A 87 12.52 -3.24 6.14
C VAL A 87 11.14 -2.61 6.20
N ILE A 88 10.73 -1.94 5.12
CA ILE A 88 9.41 -1.34 5.02
C ILE A 88 8.56 -2.06 3.97
N ALA A 89 7.24 -2.03 4.15
CA ALA A 89 6.28 -2.60 3.23
C ALA A 89 4.98 -1.79 3.16
N VAL A 90 4.31 -1.84 2.03
CA VAL A 90 2.89 -1.49 1.94
C VAL A 90 2.12 -2.79 2.17
N SER A 91 1.79 -3.04 3.44
CA SER A 91 1.27 -4.32 3.91
C SER A 91 -0.15 -4.60 3.50
N GLU A 92 -0.93 -3.54 3.26
CA GLU A 92 -2.20 -3.61 2.55
C GLU A 92 -2.43 -2.33 1.75
N THR A 93 -2.98 -2.46 0.54
CA THR A 93 -3.41 -1.33 -0.26
C THR A 93 -4.48 -1.72 -1.27
N GLY A 94 -5.10 -0.71 -1.86
CA GLY A 94 -6.02 -0.87 -2.97
C GLY A 94 -6.90 0.34 -3.18
N PHE A 95 -7.52 0.36 -4.35
CA PHE A 95 -8.55 1.30 -4.73
C PHE A 95 -9.78 0.50 -5.16
N GLU A 96 -10.83 0.48 -4.35
CA GLU A 96 -11.99 -0.37 -4.59
C GLU A 96 -12.64 -0.07 -5.94
N GLY A 97 -12.80 -1.13 -6.75
CA GLY A 97 -13.33 -1.03 -8.10
C GLY A 97 -12.40 -0.41 -9.13
N ILE A 98 -11.24 0.09 -8.71
CA ILE A 98 -10.20 0.72 -9.54
C ILE A 98 -10.80 1.69 -10.58
N PRO A 99 -11.50 2.76 -10.13
CA PRO A 99 -12.18 3.69 -11.04
C PRO A 99 -11.21 4.52 -11.90
N TYR A 100 -9.92 4.53 -11.57
CA TYR A 100 -8.85 5.11 -12.37
C TYR A 100 -8.01 4.02 -13.04
N PRO A 101 -8.17 3.77 -14.33
CA PRO A 101 -7.53 2.62 -15.00
C PRO A 101 -5.99 2.63 -15.01
N ARG A 102 -5.36 3.78 -14.75
CA ARG A 102 -3.90 3.91 -14.66
C ARG A 102 -3.37 3.94 -13.23
N TRP A 103 -4.14 3.46 -12.27
CA TRP A 103 -3.82 3.51 -10.85
C TRP A 103 -2.49 2.85 -10.49
N TRP A 104 -2.16 1.73 -11.11
CA TRP A 104 -0.97 0.94 -10.80
C TRP A 104 0.34 1.70 -11.02
N THR A 105 0.43 2.43 -12.16
CA THR A 105 1.66 3.17 -12.52
C THR A 105 1.62 4.61 -12.06
N ASP A 106 0.48 5.30 -12.26
CA ASP A 106 0.41 6.75 -12.10
C ASP A 106 0.07 7.17 -10.67
N VAL A 107 -0.38 6.22 -9.84
CA VAL A 107 -0.74 6.48 -8.44
C VAL A 107 0.11 5.63 -7.50
N LEU A 108 -0.01 4.31 -7.52
CA LEU A 108 0.68 3.44 -6.57
C LEU A 108 2.21 3.48 -6.77
N LEU A 109 2.68 3.22 -7.97
CA LEU A 109 4.12 3.19 -8.25
C LEU A 109 4.77 4.57 -8.11
N ASP A 110 4.06 5.62 -8.52
CA ASP A 110 4.49 7.01 -8.35
C ASP A 110 4.59 7.41 -6.87
N ALA A 111 3.60 7.01 -6.05
CA ALA A 111 3.63 7.22 -4.60
C ALA A 111 4.78 6.51 -3.89
N ILE A 112 5.12 5.30 -4.32
CA ILE A 112 6.25 4.54 -3.79
C ILE A 112 7.58 5.21 -4.19
N GLY A 113 7.68 5.74 -5.40
CA GLY A 113 8.86 6.45 -5.89
C GLY A 113 10.13 5.60 -5.78
N ASP A 114 11.09 6.07 -4.99
CA ASP A 114 12.37 5.41 -4.71
C ASP A 114 12.45 4.86 -3.27
N ALA A 115 11.33 4.83 -2.55
CA ALA A 115 11.29 4.25 -1.21
C ALA A 115 11.65 2.74 -1.25
N PRO A 116 12.46 2.23 -0.31
CA PRO A 116 12.95 0.85 -0.32
C PRO A 116 11.90 -0.14 0.18
N VAL A 117 10.75 -0.15 -0.48
CA VAL A 117 9.62 -1.02 -0.15
C VAL A 117 9.94 -2.46 -0.52
N ALA A 118 9.88 -3.37 0.45
CA ALA A 118 10.20 -4.79 0.26
C ALA A 118 9.09 -5.54 -0.47
N TYR A 119 7.84 -5.22 -0.19
CA TYR A 119 6.67 -5.77 -0.89
C TYR A 119 5.47 -4.84 -0.80
N VAL A 120 4.55 -5.05 -1.72
CA VAL A 120 3.21 -4.45 -1.73
C VAL A 120 2.20 -5.58 -1.77
N LEU A 121 1.18 -5.53 -0.91
CA LEU A 121 0.05 -6.45 -0.93
C LEU A 121 -1.20 -5.66 -1.29
N THR A 122 -1.82 -6.01 -2.41
CA THR A 122 -3.14 -5.50 -2.76
C THR A 122 -4.23 -6.39 -2.18
N TRP A 123 -5.32 -5.76 -1.71
CA TRP A 123 -6.41 -6.53 -1.13
C TRP A 123 -7.09 -7.46 -2.13
N ARG A 124 -7.82 -8.41 -1.62
CA ARG A 124 -8.47 -9.46 -2.41
C ARG A 124 -9.69 -8.98 -3.19
N ASN A 125 -9.99 -9.65 -4.27
CA ASN A 125 -11.29 -9.55 -4.93
C ASN A 125 -12.31 -10.42 -4.20
N ALA A 126 -13.54 -9.91 -3.96
CA ALA A 126 -14.61 -10.70 -3.41
C ALA A 126 -15.19 -11.65 -4.48
N TRP A 127 -15.57 -12.84 -4.05
CA TRP A 127 -16.22 -13.82 -4.93
C TRP A 127 -17.74 -13.60 -5.07
N ASP A 128 -18.32 -12.86 -4.13
CA ASP A 128 -19.77 -12.66 -3.95
C ASP A 128 -20.25 -11.23 -4.17
N LYS A 129 -19.30 -10.29 -4.43
CA LYS A 129 -19.60 -8.87 -4.67
C LYS A 129 -18.77 -8.37 -5.84
N GLN A 130 -19.44 -8.10 -6.94
CA GLN A 130 -18.78 -7.71 -8.19
C GLN A 130 -18.03 -6.38 -8.08
N GLU A 131 -18.52 -5.44 -7.31
CA GLU A 131 -17.91 -4.13 -7.09
C GLU A 131 -16.74 -4.15 -6.10
N HIS A 132 -16.64 -5.19 -5.28
CA HIS A 132 -15.60 -5.30 -4.26
C HIS A 132 -14.37 -6.03 -4.82
N TYR A 133 -13.59 -5.33 -5.62
CA TYR A 133 -12.32 -5.84 -6.14
C TYR A 133 -11.22 -4.76 -6.06
N PHE A 134 -9.98 -5.21 -5.86
CA PHE A 134 -8.78 -4.39 -5.68
C PHE A 134 -7.61 -4.84 -6.56
N ALA A 135 -7.68 -6.03 -7.12
CA ALA A 135 -6.63 -6.56 -7.98
C ALA A 135 -7.13 -6.71 -9.41
N ALA A 136 -6.29 -6.31 -10.37
CA ALA A 136 -6.57 -6.41 -11.79
C ALA A 136 -6.89 -7.86 -12.22
N HIS A 137 -7.79 -7.99 -13.17
CA HIS A 137 -8.08 -9.25 -13.83
C HIS A 137 -8.14 -9.05 -15.37
N PRO A 138 -8.07 -10.12 -16.18
CA PRO A 138 -7.87 -9.97 -17.63
C PRO A 138 -8.90 -9.10 -18.38
N SER A 139 -10.09 -8.92 -17.82
CA SER A 139 -11.15 -8.11 -18.42
C SER A 139 -11.46 -6.81 -17.65
N SER A 140 -10.68 -6.46 -16.64
CA SER A 140 -10.84 -5.18 -15.95
C SER A 140 -10.27 -4.01 -16.77
N ALA A 141 -10.80 -2.80 -16.54
CA ALA A 141 -10.37 -1.60 -17.27
C ALA A 141 -8.89 -1.24 -17.04
N ASP A 142 -8.33 -1.65 -15.91
CA ASP A 142 -6.95 -1.42 -15.49
C ASP A 142 -5.97 -2.53 -15.92
N ALA A 143 -6.45 -3.57 -16.62
CA ALA A 143 -5.63 -4.74 -16.97
C ALA A 143 -4.36 -4.40 -17.78
N ASP A 144 -4.45 -3.46 -18.72
CA ASP A 144 -3.31 -3.03 -19.53
C ASP A 144 -2.30 -2.25 -18.68
N ASN A 145 -2.76 -1.38 -17.81
CA ASN A 145 -1.88 -0.65 -16.90
C ASN A 145 -1.24 -1.57 -15.85
N PHE A 146 -1.95 -2.61 -15.39
CA PHE A 146 -1.32 -3.62 -14.54
C PHE A 146 -0.22 -4.39 -15.27
N ARG A 147 -0.34 -4.65 -16.58
CA ARG A 147 0.75 -5.24 -17.37
C ARG A 147 1.96 -4.31 -17.50
N GLU A 148 1.72 -3.00 -17.62
CA GLU A 148 2.80 -1.98 -17.57
C GLU A 148 3.49 -2.01 -16.21
N PHE A 149 2.73 -2.04 -15.12
CA PHE A 149 3.24 -2.16 -13.75
C PHE A 149 4.05 -3.46 -13.57
N TYR A 150 3.54 -4.60 -14.04
CA TYR A 150 4.22 -5.89 -13.99
C TYR A 150 5.55 -5.89 -14.75
N ALA A 151 5.63 -5.18 -15.87
CA ALA A 151 6.82 -5.10 -16.73
C ALA A 151 7.79 -3.98 -16.31
N ASN A 152 7.47 -3.20 -15.26
CA ASN A 152 8.29 -2.08 -14.83
C ASN A 152 9.55 -2.58 -14.10
N ASP A 153 10.69 -1.95 -14.37
CA ASP A 153 11.99 -2.33 -13.78
C ASP A 153 12.04 -2.19 -12.24
N LYS A 154 11.13 -1.42 -11.66
CA LYS A 154 11.01 -1.26 -10.20
C LYS A 154 10.17 -2.36 -9.54
N THR A 155 9.52 -3.24 -10.30
CA THR A 155 8.63 -4.26 -9.75
C THR A 155 9.17 -5.67 -9.96
N ILE A 156 8.98 -6.53 -8.98
CA ILE A 156 9.38 -7.94 -9.03
C ILE A 156 8.16 -8.80 -8.69
N PHE A 157 7.80 -9.69 -9.59
CA PHE A 157 6.74 -10.66 -9.37
C PHE A 157 7.30 -12.07 -9.26
N LEU A 158 6.71 -12.87 -8.38
CA LEU A 158 7.02 -14.31 -8.30
C LEU A 158 6.52 -15.00 -9.59
N LYS A 159 7.37 -15.81 -10.17
CA LYS A 159 7.07 -16.62 -11.38
C LYS A 159 6.65 -18.03 -10.97
#